data_ea5f7d23863523844f91b895bd8f962b
#
_entry.id   ea5f7d23863523844f91b895bd8f962b
#
_cell.length_a   1.000
_cell.length_b   1.000
_cell.length_c   1.000
_cell.angle_alpha   90.00
_cell.angle_beta   90.00
_cell.angle_gamma   90.00
#
_symmetry.space_group_name_H-M   'P 1'
#
loop_
_entity.id
_entity.type
_entity.pdbx_description
1 polymer ?
#
loop_
_entity_poly.entity_id
_entity_poly.type
_entity_poly.pdbx_seq_one_letter_code
_entity_poly.pdbx_strand_id
1 'polypeptide(L)'
;MLSIANLRLCVYHVGQSMWRSVQEHGLQADYINTEKPEVKNSIHQLLSLAFVPTDDVPSCFDELLEVIPDEVEDIAEYFEKNYIRGSRPRNNRRPRRPRYETSLWNQYDSAINGDPKTNNQSEGWHNRFATRVAKYHPSMYSLINELKREQADT
;
A
#
# COMPACT_ATOMS: atom_id res chain seq x y z
N MET A 1 3.59 -29.90 2.70
CA MET A 1 4.42 -28.67 2.77
C MET A 1 3.48 -27.50 2.68
N LEU A 2 3.27 -26.75 3.75
CA LEU A 2 2.49 -25.54 3.72
C LEU A 2 3.29 -24.50 2.92
N SER A 3 2.77 -24.09 1.77
CA SER A 3 3.31 -22.97 1.01
C SER A 3 3.33 -21.76 1.90
N ILE A 4 4.51 -21.17 2.14
CA ILE A 4 4.63 -19.90 2.83
C ILE A 4 3.90 -18.89 1.96
N ALA A 5 2.73 -18.46 2.41
CA ALA A 5 1.99 -17.43 1.72
C ALA A 5 2.89 -16.18 1.64
N ASN A 6 3.30 -15.79 0.44
CA ASN A 6 4.00 -14.54 0.22
C ASN A 6 3.04 -13.39 0.56
N LEU A 7 3.17 -12.87 1.78
CA LEU A 7 2.40 -11.73 2.22
C LEU A 7 2.91 -10.49 1.44
N ARG A 8 2.16 -10.06 0.44
CA ARG A 8 2.44 -8.83 -0.30
C ARG A 8 1.39 -7.77 0.03
N LEU A 9 1.83 -6.56 0.29
CA LEU A 9 0.94 -5.43 0.44
C LEU A 9 0.46 -5.00 -0.95
N CYS A 10 -0.84 -4.81 -1.10
CA CYS A 10 -1.40 -4.30 -2.35
C CYS A 10 -1.02 -2.81 -2.51
N VAL A 11 -0.50 -2.41 -3.68
CA VAL A 11 -0.18 -1.00 -4.00
C VAL A 11 -1.40 -0.09 -3.82
N TYR A 12 -2.60 -0.59 -4.07
CA TYR A 12 -3.84 0.13 -3.80
C TYR A 12 -3.96 0.55 -2.33
N HIS A 13 -3.63 -0.33 -1.38
CA HIS A 13 -3.68 0.01 0.05
C HIS A 13 -2.57 1.00 0.45
N VAL A 14 -1.41 0.93 -0.19
CA VAL A 14 -0.37 1.96 -0.03
C VAL A 14 -0.89 3.30 -0.53
N GLY A 15 -1.52 3.33 -1.71
CA GLY A 15 -2.17 4.53 -2.26
C GLY A 15 -3.26 5.09 -1.35
N GLN A 16 -4.11 4.23 -0.77
CA GLN A 16 -5.10 4.66 0.23
C GLN A 16 -4.47 5.27 1.49
N SER A 17 -3.36 4.70 1.95
CA SER A 17 -2.62 5.23 3.10
C SER A 17 -2.03 6.60 2.80
N MET A 18 -1.46 6.77 1.61
CA MET A 18 -0.96 8.07 1.12
C MET A 18 -2.09 9.10 1.00
N TRP A 19 -3.24 8.70 0.46
CA TRP A 19 -4.41 9.58 0.37
C TRP A 19 -4.88 10.06 1.76
N ARG A 20 -4.91 9.18 2.76
CA ARG A 20 -5.23 9.58 4.14
C ARG A 20 -4.22 10.59 4.68
N SER A 21 -2.91 10.38 4.40
CA SER A 21 -1.88 11.33 4.78
C SER A 21 -2.08 12.70 4.11
N VAL A 22 -2.45 12.75 2.82
CA VAL A 22 -2.82 13.99 2.11
C VAL A 22 -3.99 14.70 2.82
N GLN A 23 -5.00 13.96 3.25
CA GLN A 23 -6.15 14.51 3.98
C GLN A 23 -5.78 15.03 5.37
N GLU A 24 -4.97 14.27 6.11
CA GLU A 24 -4.51 14.62 7.46
C GLU A 24 -3.64 15.89 7.46
N HIS A 25 -2.88 16.13 6.39
CA HIS A 25 -2.07 17.35 6.21
C HIS A 25 -2.81 18.49 5.52
N GLY A 26 -4.11 18.33 5.23
CA GLY A 26 -4.95 19.38 4.66
C GLY A 26 -4.69 19.70 3.19
N LEU A 27 -3.94 18.86 2.48
CA LEU A 27 -3.54 19.06 1.08
C LEU A 27 -4.55 18.52 0.05
N GLN A 28 -5.76 18.19 0.48
CA GLN A 28 -6.77 17.62 -0.39
C GLN A 28 -7.17 18.57 -1.54
N ALA A 29 -7.29 19.86 -1.26
CA ALA A 29 -7.64 20.86 -2.26
C ALA A 29 -6.51 21.02 -3.30
N ASP A 30 -5.25 21.04 -2.86
CA ASP A 30 -4.08 21.16 -3.71
C ASP A 30 -3.88 19.90 -4.58
N TYR A 31 -4.14 18.72 -4.01
CA TYR A 31 -4.10 17.46 -4.75
C TYR A 31 -5.13 17.39 -5.89
N ILE A 32 -6.30 18.01 -5.72
CA ILE A 32 -7.37 18.01 -6.75
C ILE A 32 -7.18 19.17 -7.73
N ASN A 33 -6.35 20.16 -7.39
CA ASN A 33 -6.13 21.34 -8.23
C ASN A 33 -5.44 20.96 -9.54
N THR A 34 -6.14 21.17 -10.65
CA THR A 34 -5.63 20.88 -11.99
C THR A 34 -4.71 21.97 -12.54
N GLU A 35 -4.76 23.18 -11.99
CA GLU A 35 -3.90 24.30 -12.40
C GLU A 35 -2.52 24.25 -11.74
N LYS A 36 -2.42 23.57 -10.60
CA LYS A 36 -1.19 23.36 -9.83
C LYS A 36 -1.01 21.87 -9.51
N PRO A 37 -0.59 21.07 -10.50
CA PRO A 37 -0.55 19.62 -10.35
C PRO A 37 0.64 19.10 -9.52
N GLU A 38 1.48 20.00 -8.97
CA GLU A 38 2.76 19.64 -8.33
C GLU A 38 2.54 18.68 -7.15
N VAL A 39 1.58 18.97 -6.27
CA VAL A 39 1.25 18.11 -5.12
C VAL A 39 0.83 16.72 -5.59
N LYS A 40 -0.10 16.66 -6.53
CA LYS A 40 -0.58 15.38 -7.09
C LYS A 40 0.54 14.60 -7.75
N ASN A 41 1.36 15.26 -8.56
CA ASN A 41 2.48 14.63 -9.26
C ASN A 41 3.50 14.06 -8.27
N SER A 42 3.85 14.80 -7.23
CA SER A 42 4.78 14.35 -6.19
C SER A 42 4.26 13.11 -5.46
N ILE A 43 2.96 13.08 -5.12
CA ILE A 43 2.35 11.89 -4.51
C ILE A 43 2.42 10.68 -5.46
N HIS A 44 2.16 10.89 -6.75
CA HIS A 44 2.27 9.82 -7.75
C HIS A 44 3.72 9.37 -7.96
N GLN A 45 4.69 10.27 -7.91
CA GLN A 45 6.12 9.94 -7.97
C GLN A 45 6.54 9.08 -6.76
N LEU A 46 6.13 9.44 -5.55
CA LEU A 46 6.37 8.61 -4.36
C LEU A 46 5.76 7.21 -4.51
N LEU A 47 4.53 7.11 -5.03
CA LEU A 47 3.89 5.81 -5.27
C LEU A 47 4.56 5.02 -6.40
N SER A 48 5.17 5.68 -7.37
CA SER A 48 5.88 5.03 -8.48
C SER A 48 7.15 4.28 -8.03
N LEU A 49 7.69 4.60 -6.85
CA LEU A 49 8.77 3.83 -6.22
C LEU A 49 8.43 2.35 -6.00
N ALA A 50 7.14 1.99 -6.01
CA ALA A 50 6.72 0.60 -6.00
C ALA A 50 7.17 -0.19 -7.23
N PHE A 51 7.56 0.49 -8.32
CA PHE A 51 7.97 -0.09 -9.59
C PHE A 51 9.46 0.13 -9.91
N VAL A 52 10.24 0.53 -8.92
CA VAL A 52 11.69 0.66 -8.98
C VAL A 52 12.31 -0.60 -8.34
N PRO A 53 13.49 -1.09 -8.81
CA PRO A 53 14.19 -2.18 -8.13
C PRO A 53 14.29 -1.93 -6.62
N THR A 54 14.04 -2.95 -5.81
CA THR A 54 13.96 -2.80 -4.35
C THR A 54 15.18 -2.13 -3.73
N ASP A 55 16.36 -2.45 -4.26
CA ASP A 55 17.63 -1.92 -3.76
C ASP A 55 17.84 -0.43 -4.12
N ASP A 56 17.20 0.04 -5.19
CA ASP A 56 17.32 1.42 -5.67
C ASP A 56 16.26 2.35 -5.05
N VAL A 57 15.22 1.80 -4.40
CA VAL A 57 14.15 2.60 -3.79
C VAL A 57 14.67 3.70 -2.85
N PRO A 58 15.65 3.45 -1.94
CA PRO A 58 16.15 4.50 -1.06
C PRO A 58 16.84 5.65 -1.80
N SER A 59 17.66 5.36 -2.82
CA SER A 59 18.36 6.40 -3.60
C SER A 59 17.40 7.19 -4.47
N CYS A 60 16.45 6.53 -5.15
CA CYS A 60 15.42 7.21 -5.90
C CYS A 60 14.52 8.09 -5.02
N PHE A 61 14.25 7.66 -3.78
CA PHE A 61 13.52 8.49 -2.83
C PHE A 61 14.30 9.77 -2.47
N ASP A 62 15.63 9.67 -2.22
CA ASP A 62 16.45 10.84 -1.95
C ASP A 62 16.45 11.84 -3.12
N GLU A 63 16.53 11.35 -4.36
CA GLU A 63 16.42 12.19 -5.56
C GLU A 63 15.05 12.87 -5.67
N LEU A 64 13.96 12.18 -5.29
CA LEU A 64 12.64 12.80 -5.26
C LEU A 64 12.52 13.91 -4.21
N LEU A 65 13.16 13.77 -3.06
CA LEU A 65 13.16 14.80 -2.02
C LEU A 65 13.76 16.13 -2.48
N GLU A 66 14.66 16.10 -3.46
CA GLU A 66 15.29 17.32 -4.01
C GLU A 66 14.34 18.12 -4.93
N VAL A 67 13.27 17.50 -5.42
CA VAL A 67 12.39 18.10 -6.44
C VAL A 67 10.94 18.25 -6.01
N ILE A 68 10.52 17.60 -4.92
CA ILE A 68 9.16 17.74 -4.40
C ILE A 68 8.99 19.12 -3.73
N PRO A 69 7.79 19.72 -3.80
CA PRO A 69 7.51 20.99 -3.14
C PRO A 69 7.45 20.80 -1.60
N ASP A 70 7.80 21.88 -0.88
CA ASP A 70 7.86 21.88 0.60
C ASP A 70 6.54 21.42 1.25
N GLU A 71 5.41 21.72 0.64
CA GLU A 71 4.08 21.32 1.13
C GLU A 71 3.90 19.80 1.21
N VAL A 72 4.68 19.03 0.44
CA VAL A 72 4.61 17.55 0.38
C VAL A 72 5.64 16.91 1.32
N GLU A 73 6.54 17.69 1.94
CA GLU A 73 7.64 17.17 2.76
C GLU A 73 7.13 16.26 3.91
N ASP A 74 6.10 16.69 4.63
CA ASP A 74 5.51 15.90 5.73
C ASP A 74 4.95 14.55 5.25
N ILE A 75 4.38 14.52 4.04
CA ILE A 75 3.87 13.29 3.43
C ILE A 75 5.04 12.39 2.98
N ALA A 76 6.11 12.97 2.46
CA ALA A 76 7.32 12.24 2.11
C ALA A 76 7.98 11.65 3.36
N GLU A 77 8.06 12.39 4.48
CA GLU A 77 8.54 11.88 5.78
C GLU A 77 7.66 10.72 6.28
N TYR A 78 6.33 10.87 6.17
CA TYR A 78 5.40 9.78 6.49
C TYR A 78 5.70 8.54 5.66
N PHE A 79 5.95 8.69 4.35
CA PHE A 79 6.24 7.58 3.44
C PHE A 79 7.60 6.93 3.78
N GLU A 80 8.66 7.71 3.99
CA GLU A 80 9.97 7.23 4.40
C GLU A 80 9.88 6.37 5.67
N LYS A 81 9.21 6.92 6.68
CA LYS A 81 9.08 6.30 7.99
C LYS A 81 8.32 4.97 7.97
N ASN A 82 7.28 4.88 7.16
CA ASN A 82 6.42 3.69 7.17
C ASN A 82 6.84 2.64 6.14
N TYR A 83 7.50 3.04 5.04
CA TYR A 83 7.67 2.19 3.86
C TYR A 83 9.12 2.01 3.40
N ILE A 84 10.06 2.90 3.76
CA ILE A 84 11.44 2.85 3.24
C ILE A 84 12.46 2.56 4.34
N ARG A 85 12.70 3.52 5.22
CA ARG A 85 13.81 3.48 6.20
C ARG A 85 13.37 3.33 7.64
N GLY A 86 12.13 3.64 7.95
CA GLY A 86 11.65 3.68 9.32
C GLY A 86 11.98 5.02 10.02
N SER A 87 11.98 5.04 11.35
CA SER A 87 12.24 6.26 12.08
C SER A 87 13.71 6.38 12.47
N ARG A 88 14.27 7.57 12.20
CA ARG A 88 15.63 7.93 12.67
C ARG A 88 15.68 7.95 14.20
N PRO A 89 16.84 7.62 14.81
CA PRO A 89 17.00 7.70 16.26
C PRO A 89 16.82 9.15 16.71
N ARG A 90 15.89 9.38 17.63
CA ARG A 90 15.67 10.67 18.26
C ARG A 90 15.75 10.50 19.78
N ASN A 91 16.54 11.33 20.47
CA ASN A 91 16.65 11.33 21.93
C ASN A 91 16.96 9.94 22.55
N ASN A 92 18.09 9.31 22.20
CA ASN A 92 18.52 7.99 22.72
C ASN A 92 17.55 6.81 22.44
N ARG A 93 16.57 6.96 21.59
CA ARG A 93 15.72 5.84 21.15
C ARG A 93 16.41 5.09 20.02
N ARG A 94 16.28 3.76 20.01
CA ARG A 94 16.78 2.93 18.92
C ARG A 94 16.04 3.25 17.61
N PRO A 95 16.74 3.23 16.45
CA PRO A 95 16.07 3.35 15.15
C PRO A 95 15.01 2.25 15.04
N ARG A 96 13.86 2.57 14.51
CA ARG A 96 12.81 1.60 14.23
C ARG A 96 12.81 1.29 12.73
N ARG A 97 12.73 0.02 12.39
CA ARG A 97 12.49 -0.42 11.01
C ARG A 97 11.19 0.18 10.46
N PRO A 98 11.06 0.31 9.14
CA PRO A 98 9.80 0.72 8.55
C PRO A 98 8.69 -0.24 8.97
N ARG A 99 7.48 0.27 9.08
CA ARG A 99 6.31 -0.57 9.42
C ARG A 99 6.06 -1.63 8.36
N TYR A 100 6.36 -1.31 7.12
CA TYR A 100 6.23 -2.18 5.96
C TYR A 100 7.55 -2.16 5.19
N GLU A 101 8.30 -3.24 5.26
CA GLU A 101 9.56 -3.37 4.52
C GLU A 101 9.31 -3.25 3.02
N THR A 102 10.26 -2.67 2.28
CA THR A 102 10.14 -2.40 0.83
C THR A 102 9.75 -3.64 0.05
N SER A 103 10.27 -4.81 0.41
CA SER A 103 9.94 -6.09 -0.19
C SER A 103 8.46 -6.48 -0.11
N LEU A 104 7.72 -5.92 0.86
CA LEU A 104 6.29 -6.24 1.04
C LEU A 104 5.38 -5.51 0.06
N TRP A 105 5.73 -4.28 -0.34
CA TRP A 105 4.90 -3.43 -1.18
C TRP A 105 5.47 -3.16 -2.57
N ASN A 106 6.74 -3.48 -2.80
CA ASN A 106 7.37 -3.33 -4.11
C ASN A 106 6.76 -4.31 -5.12
N GLN A 107 6.52 -3.84 -6.33
CA GLN A 107 5.89 -4.57 -7.42
C GLN A 107 6.78 -4.69 -8.66
N TYR A 108 8.06 -4.32 -8.56
CA TYR A 108 8.98 -4.32 -9.69
C TYR A 108 9.06 -5.69 -10.38
N ASP A 109 9.36 -6.74 -9.61
CA ASP A 109 9.45 -8.09 -10.15
C ASP A 109 8.13 -8.60 -10.72
N SER A 110 7.01 -8.31 -10.03
CA SER A 110 5.67 -8.67 -10.50
C SER A 110 5.31 -7.94 -11.79
N ALA A 111 5.78 -6.69 -11.94
CA ALA A 111 5.54 -5.90 -13.16
C ALA A 111 6.34 -6.47 -14.35
N ILE A 112 7.57 -6.91 -14.13
CA ILE A 112 8.41 -7.54 -15.17
C ILE A 112 7.87 -8.91 -15.55
N ASN A 113 7.47 -9.71 -14.57
CA ASN A 113 6.96 -11.07 -14.80
C ASN A 113 5.54 -11.11 -15.35
N GLY A 114 4.85 -9.96 -15.44
CA GLY A 114 3.46 -9.89 -15.87
C GLY A 114 2.47 -10.47 -14.87
N ASP A 115 2.86 -10.56 -13.59
CA ASP A 115 1.98 -11.05 -12.53
C ASP A 115 0.76 -10.14 -12.34
N PRO A 116 -0.40 -10.67 -11.89
CA PRO A 116 -1.57 -9.85 -11.59
C PRO A 116 -1.24 -8.78 -10.55
N LYS A 117 -1.37 -7.50 -10.93
CA LYS A 117 -1.03 -6.33 -10.08
C LYS A 117 -2.12 -5.98 -9.07
N THR A 118 -3.28 -6.61 -9.17
CA THR A 118 -4.46 -6.28 -8.37
C THR A 118 -4.99 -7.49 -7.62
N ASN A 119 -5.62 -7.22 -6.49
CA ASN A 119 -6.29 -8.19 -5.65
C ASN A 119 -7.68 -8.60 -6.21
N ASN A 120 -7.94 -8.39 -7.51
CA ASN A 120 -9.24 -8.60 -8.12
C ASN A 120 -9.78 -10.01 -7.91
N GLN A 121 -8.92 -11.02 -7.86
CA GLN A 121 -9.34 -12.39 -7.57
C GLN A 121 -9.84 -12.54 -6.13
N SER A 122 -9.12 -11.96 -5.16
CA SER A 122 -9.53 -11.97 -3.74
C SER A 122 -10.76 -11.08 -3.52
N GLU A 123 -10.86 -9.94 -4.18
CA GLU A 123 -12.04 -9.08 -4.12
C GLU A 123 -13.25 -9.75 -4.78
N GLY A 124 -13.08 -10.40 -5.92
CA GLY A 124 -14.10 -11.21 -6.56
C GLY A 124 -14.57 -12.35 -5.67
N TRP A 125 -13.65 -13.03 -4.99
CA TRP A 125 -13.98 -14.07 -4.01
C TRP A 125 -14.71 -13.47 -2.79
N HIS A 126 -14.24 -12.36 -2.22
CA HIS A 126 -14.88 -11.69 -1.09
C HIS A 126 -16.31 -11.26 -1.43
N ASN A 127 -16.53 -10.66 -2.59
CA ASN A 127 -17.86 -10.24 -3.02
C ASN A 127 -18.80 -11.43 -3.23
N ARG A 128 -18.31 -12.50 -3.87
CA ARG A 128 -19.07 -13.75 -4.04
C ARG A 128 -19.41 -14.39 -2.70
N PHE A 129 -18.43 -14.48 -1.80
CA PHE A 129 -18.61 -15.06 -0.47
C PHE A 129 -19.56 -14.21 0.39
N ALA A 130 -19.44 -12.89 0.38
CA ALA A 130 -20.34 -11.98 1.07
C ALA A 130 -21.80 -12.14 0.57
N THR A 131 -21.99 -12.31 -0.74
CA THR A 131 -23.31 -12.55 -1.34
C THR A 131 -23.88 -13.91 -0.90
N ARG A 132 -23.07 -14.96 -0.80
CA ARG A 132 -23.48 -16.27 -0.31
C ARG A 132 -23.89 -16.26 1.16
N VAL A 133 -23.10 -15.60 1.99
CA VAL A 133 -23.38 -15.48 3.44
C VAL A 133 -24.65 -14.69 3.70
N ALA A 134 -25.00 -13.72 2.84
CA ALA A 134 -26.26 -12.95 2.79
C ALA A 134 -26.74 -12.35 4.12
N LYS A 135 -25.92 -12.30 5.16
CA LYS A 135 -26.25 -11.78 6.50
C LYS A 135 -25.16 -10.86 7.01
N TYR A 136 -25.55 -9.73 7.56
CA TYR A 136 -24.65 -8.74 8.14
C TYR A 136 -23.88 -9.27 9.36
N HIS A 137 -24.48 -10.23 10.12
CA HIS A 137 -23.87 -10.95 11.25
C HIS A 137 -24.25 -12.42 11.18
N PRO A 138 -23.56 -13.25 10.39
CA PRO A 138 -23.83 -14.68 10.35
C PRO A 138 -23.42 -15.33 11.68
N SER A 139 -24.16 -16.38 12.10
CA SER A 139 -23.70 -17.20 13.19
C SER A 139 -22.41 -17.94 12.79
N MET A 140 -21.56 -18.27 13.77
CA MET A 140 -20.32 -19.02 13.53
C MET A 140 -20.58 -20.32 12.75
N TYR A 141 -21.66 -21.01 13.06
CA TYR A 141 -22.06 -22.25 12.39
C TYR A 141 -22.44 -22.01 10.92
N SER A 142 -23.20 -20.95 10.65
CA SER A 142 -23.56 -20.56 9.28
C SER A 142 -22.31 -20.21 8.45
N LEU A 143 -21.39 -19.44 9.04
CA LEU A 143 -20.13 -19.05 8.38
C LEU A 143 -19.26 -20.27 8.04
N ILE A 144 -19.11 -21.21 8.99
CA ILE A 144 -18.34 -22.45 8.76
C ILE A 144 -18.95 -23.30 7.65
N ASN A 145 -20.28 -23.40 7.60
CA ASN A 145 -20.95 -24.19 6.56
C ASN A 145 -20.76 -23.56 5.17
N GLU A 146 -20.84 -22.23 5.05
CA GLU A 146 -20.59 -21.57 3.76
C GLU A 146 -19.12 -21.66 3.32
N LEU A 147 -18.16 -21.61 4.26
CA LEU A 147 -16.75 -21.86 3.96
C LEU A 147 -16.50 -23.28 3.45
N LYS A 148 -17.14 -24.28 4.05
CA LYS A 148 -17.04 -25.68 3.59
C LYS A 148 -17.64 -25.87 2.19
N ARG A 149 -18.75 -25.21 1.89
CA ARG A 149 -19.36 -25.24 0.55
C ARG A 149 -18.46 -24.59 -0.49
N GLU A 150 -17.86 -23.43 -0.16
CA GLU A 150 -16.92 -22.75 -1.04
C GLU A 150 -15.69 -23.61 -1.35
N GLN A 151 -15.18 -24.38 -0.37
CA GLN A 151 -14.08 -25.33 -0.57
C GLN A 151 -14.46 -26.51 -1.46
N ALA A 152 -15.72 -26.94 -1.47
CA ALA A 152 -16.18 -28.03 -2.29
C ALA A 152 -16.44 -27.62 -3.76
N ASP A 153 -16.66 -26.34 -4.00
CA ASP A 153 -16.92 -25.77 -5.33
C ASP A 153 -15.63 -25.31 -6.06
N THR A 154 -14.44 -25.45 -5.41
CA THR A 154 -13.13 -25.09 -5.95
C THR A 154 -12.33 -26.30 -6.37
#